data_59f7f68fff71af274cab8308f322a6c3
#
_entry.id   59f7f68fff71af274cab8308f322a6c3
#
_cell.length_a   1.000
_cell.length_b   1.000
_cell.length_c   1.000
_cell.angle_alpha   90.00
_cell.angle_beta   90.00
_cell.angle_gamma   90.00
#
_symmetry.space_group_name_H-M   'P 1'
#
loop_
_entity.id
_entity.type
_entity.pdbx_description
1 polymer ?
#
loop_
_entity_poly.entity_id
_entity_poly.type
_entity_poly.pdbx_seq_one_letter_code
_entity_poly.pdbx_strand_id
1 'polypeptide(L)'
;EYQRLLKILGREPSMTELGIFSVMWSEHCSYKSSRFWLKTLPTSGAKVIQGPGENAGVVDLGDGDAAIFKMESHNHPSYIEPYQGAATGVGGIMRDVFTMGARPVANLNALRFGDPSHPKTRHLVSGVVSGIGGYGNCVGVPTVGGEVNFNAGYNGNILVNAMCVGLAKTDKIFYSAAK
;
A
#
# COMPACT_ATOMS: atom_id res chain seq x y z
N GLU A 1 22.97 -6.39 11.68
CA GLU A 1 22.96 -6.32 10.21
C GLU A 1 24.34 -5.96 9.65
N TYR A 2 24.98 -4.90 10.14
CA TYR A 2 26.30 -4.47 9.64
C TYR A 2 27.36 -5.58 9.71
N GLN A 3 27.47 -6.31 10.82
CA GLN A 3 28.39 -7.44 10.94
C GLN A 3 28.13 -8.57 9.94
N ARG A 4 26.86 -8.78 9.58
CA ARG A 4 26.49 -9.72 8.53
C ARG A 4 26.91 -9.21 7.15
N LEU A 5 26.79 -7.92 6.90
CA LEU A 5 27.24 -7.28 5.68
C LEU A 5 28.74 -7.46 5.48
N LEU A 6 29.56 -7.17 6.51
CA LEU A 6 31.00 -7.39 6.47
C LEU A 6 31.39 -8.83 6.14
N LYS A 7 30.65 -9.81 6.69
CA LYS A 7 30.86 -11.23 6.37
C LYS A 7 30.56 -11.57 4.92
N ILE A 8 29.48 -10.97 4.37
CA ILE A 8 29.08 -11.22 2.98
C ILE A 8 30.10 -10.63 2.00
N LEU A 9 30.56 -9.41 2.26
CA LEU A 9 31.49 -8.71 1.38
C LEU A 9 32.95 -9.11 1.58
N GLY A 10 33.30 -9.62 2.76
CA GLY A 10 34.69 -9.90 3.14
C GLY A 10 35.55 -8.63 3.34
N ARG A 11 34.94 -7.46 3.34
CA ARG A 11 35.56 -6.11 3.47
C ARG A 11 34.56 -5.09 3.95
N GLU A 12 35.03 -3.88 4.23
CA GLU A 12 34.17 -2.72 4.46
C GLU A 12 33.37 -2.36 3.19
N PRO A 13 32.07 -2.04 3.35
CA PRO A 13 31.24 -1.61 2.24
C PRO A 13 31.60 -0.18 1.79
N SER A 14 31.45 0.09 0.52
CA SER A 14 31.36 1.47 0.05
C SER A 14 30.03 2.10 0.51
N MET A 15 29.92 3.44 0.45
CA MET A 15 28.67 4.14 0.80
C MET A 15 27.51 3.71 -0.06
N THR A 16 27.73 3.43 -1.35
CA THR A 16 26.73 2.93 -2.28
C THR A 16 26.24 1.53 -1.88
N GLU A 17 27.16 0.62 -1.60
CA GLU A 17 26.82 -0.74 -1.15
C GLU A 17 26.07 -0.72 0.18
N LEU A 18 26.49 0.11 1.12
CA LEU A 18 25.78 0.30 2.39
C LEU A 18 24.34 0.79 2.16
N GLY A 19 24.15 1.75 1.25
CA GLY A 19 22.83 2.23 0.85
C GLY A 19 21.95 1.12 0.23
N ILE A 20 22.51 0.34 -0.68
CA ILE A 20 21.81 -0.79 -1.33
C ILE A 20 21.36 -1.82 -0.28
N PHE A 21 22.26 -2.27 0.59
CA PHE A 21 21.93 -3.23 1.64
C PHE A 21 20.93 -2.67 2.65
N SER A 22 21.01 -1.38 2.98
CA SER A 22 20.06 -0.71 3.86
C SER A 22 18.63 -0.77 3.30
N VAL A 23 18.47 -0.49 2.01
CA VAL A 23 17.15 -0.58 1.34
C VAL A 23 16.67 -2.02 1.25
N MET A 24 17.52 -2.95 0.78
CA MET A 24 17.14 -4.36 0.61
C MET A 24 16.78 -5.04 1.93
N TRP A 25 17.40 -4.63 3.04
CA TRP A 25 17.15 -5.17 4.37
C TRP A 25 16.19 -4.33 5.20
N SER A 26 15.63 -3.26 4.64
CA SER A 26 14.53 -2.52 5.27
C SER A 26 13.29 -3.40 5.39
N GLU A 27 12.39 -3.07 6.33
CA GLU A 27 11.11 -3.78 6.48
C GLU A 27 10.28 -3.73 5.19
N HIS A 28 10.35 -2.62 4.46
CA HIS A 28 9.63 -2.41 3.21
C HIS A 28 9.95 -3.48 2.14
N CYS A 29 11.22 -3.86 2.00
CA CYS A 29 11.65 -4.85 0.99
C CYS A 29 11.75 -6.27 1.54
N SER A 30 12.18 -6.43 2.79
CA SER A 30 12.52 -7.74 3.36
C SER A 30 11.40 -8.39 4.14
N TYR A 31 10.42 -7.61 4.61
CA TYR A 31 9.34 -8.05 5.52
C TYR A 31 9.88 -8.79 6.76
N LYS A 32 11.10 -8.44 7.20
CA LYS A 32 11.83 -9.19 8.24
C LYS A 32 11.10 -9.27 9.58
N SER A 33 10.33 -8.25 9.93
CA SER A 33 9.55 -8.20 11.17
C SER A 33 8.11 -8.65 10.98
N SER A 34 7.47 -8.28 9.86
CA SER A 34 6.06 -8.56 9.59
C SER A 34 5.82 -9.95 8.98
N ARG A 35 6.82 -10.57 8.36
CA ARG A 35 6.68 -11.85 7.64
C ARG A 35 6.07 -12.97 8.48
N PHE A 36 6.41 -13.01 9.77
CA PHE A 36 5.87 -14.01 10.70
C PHE A 36 4.34 -13.83 10.83
N TRP A 37 3.91 -12.60 11.03
CA TRP A 37 2.49 -12.27 11.21
C TRP A 37 1.70 -12.40 9.91
N LEU A 38 2.27 -11.98 8.78
CA LEU A 38 1.64 -12.12 7.46
C LEU A 38 1.30 -13.58 7.14
N LYS A 39 2.13 -14.53 7.56
CA LYS A 39 1.88 -15.96 7.39
C LYS A 39 0.69 -16.50 8.19
N THR A 40 0.22 -15.77 9.19
CA THR A 40 -0.94 -16.18 10.01
C THR A 40 -2.27 -15.78 9.35
N LEU A 41 -2.24 -14.90 8.34
CA LEU A 41 -3.43 -14.47 7.63
C LEU A 41 -3.91 -15.56 6.67
N PRO A 42 -5.23 -15.79 6.56
CA PRO A 42 -5.77 -16.70 5.58
C PRO A 42 -5.60 -16.12 4.16
N THR A 43 -4.79 -16.79 3.33
CA THR A 43 -4.46 -16.35 1.97
C THR A 43 -4.93 -17.31 0.89
N SER A 44 -5.66 -18.35 1.27
CA SER A 44 -6.22 -19.35 0.37
C SER A 44 -7.67 -19.67 0.72
N GLY A 45 -8.43 -20.13 -0.27
CA GLY A 45 -9.83 -20.51 -0.12
C GLY A 45 -10.50 -20.75 -1.47
N ALA A 46 -11.68 -21.33 -1.49
CA ALA A 46 -12.39 -21.72 -2.73
C ALA A 46 -12.64 -20.53 -3.68
N LYS A 47 -12.71 -19.32 -3.16
CA LYS A 47 -12.95 -18.10 -3.93
C LYS A 47 -11.65 -17.30 -4.24
N VAL A 48 -10.50 -17.72 -3.72
CA VAL A 48 -9.22 -17.02 -3.97
C VAL A 48 -8.64 -17.52 -5.28
N ILE A 49 -8.61 -16.64 -6.28
CA ILE A 49 -7.94 -16.90 -7.57
C ILE A 49 -6.44 -16.60 -7.45
N GLN A 50 -6.10 -15.46 -6.83
CA GLN A 50 -4.73 -15.04 -6.61
C GLN A 50 -4.55 -14.53 -5.19
N GLY A 51 -3.70 -15.21 -4.42
CA GLY A 51 -3.20 -14.78 -3.12
C GLY A 51 -1.94 -13.90 -3.26
N PRO A 52 -1.12 -13.78 -2.18
CA PRO A 52 0.14 -13.04 -2.22
C PRO A 52 1.10 -13.57 -3.28
N GLY A 53 1.86 -12.66 -3.92
CA GLY A 53 2.87 -12.99 -4.93
C GLY A 53 2.71 -12.23 -6.25
N GLU A 54 1.58 -11.57 -6.45
CA GLU A 54 1.32 -10.67 -7.57
C GLU A 54 1.03 -9.25 -7.06
N ASN A 55 0.80 -8.31 -7.97
CA ASN A 55 0.58 -6.90 -7.61
C ASN A 55 -0.68 -6.66 -6.78
N ALA A 56 -1.71 -7.48 -6.97
CA ALA A 56 -2.97 -7.39 -6.25
C ALA A 56 -3.56 -8.78 -5.95
N GLY A 57 -4.44 -8.86 -4.97
CA GLY A 57 -5.25 -10.04 -4.68
C GLY A 57 -6.44 -10.15 -5.62
N VAL A 58 -6.87 -11.36 -5.94
CA VAL A 58 -7.99 -11.65 -6.82
C VAL A 58 -8.95 -12.64 -6.18
N VAL A 59 -10.21 -12.27 -6.12
CA VAL A 59 -11.29 -13.12 -5.58
C VAL A 59 -12.40 -13.30 -6.62
N ASP A 60 -12.82 -14.55 -6.78
CA ASP A 60 -13.93 -14.94 -7.66
C ASP A 60 -15.26 -14.43 -7.08
N LEU A 61 -16.01 -13.68 -7.88
CA LEU A 61 -17.35 -13.21 -7.54
C LEU A 61 -18.45 -14.14 -8.05
N GLY A 62 -18.12 -15.11 -8.89
CA GLY A 62 -19.04 -15.93 -9.63
C GLY A 62 -19.35 -15.37 -11.02
N ASP A 63 -20.02 -16.16 -11.84
CA ASP A 63 -20.47 -15.79 -13.19
C ASP A 63 -19.35 -15.28 -14.13
N GLY A 64 -18.11 -15.71 -13.86
CA GLY A 64 -16.92 -15.30 -14.62
C GLY A 64 -16.40 -13.91 -14.28
N ASP A 65 -16.85 -13.32 -13.18
CA ASP A 65 -16.39 -12.02 -12.69
C ASP A 65 -15.44 -12.19 -11.49
N ALA A 66 -14.47 -11.29 -11.37
CA ALA A 66 -13.50 -11.24 -10.29
C ALA A 66 -13.35 -9.82 -9.74
N ALA A 67 -13.18 -9.73 -8.41
CA ALA A 67 -12.70 -8.54 -7.74
C ALA A 67 -11.18 -8.59 -7.62
N ILE A 68 -10.52 -7.53 -8.05
CA ILE A 68 -9.08 -7.32 -7.92
C ILE A 68 -8.88 -6.16 -6.98
N PHE A 69 -8.09 -6.35 -5.93
CA PHE A 69 -7.92 -5.33 -4.90
C PHE A 69 -6.52 -5.29 -4.33
N LYS A 70 -6.11 -4.10 -3.94
CA LYS A 70 -4.86 -3.83 -3.25
C LYS A 70 -5.09 -2.87 -2.11
N MET A 71 -4.44 -3.11 -0.99
CA MET A 71 -4.32 -2.16 0.12
C MET A 71 -2.85 -1.96 0.47
N GLU A 72 -2.47 -0.72 0.68
CA GLU A 72 -1.10 -0.35 1.04
C GLU A 72 -1.08 0.85 1.98
N SER A 73 -0.08 0.92 2.85
CA SER A 73 0.13 2.03 3.75
C SER A 73 1.11 3.05 3.16
N HIS A 74 0.75 4.33 3.22
CA HIS A 74 1.59 5.47 2.85
C HIS A 74 1.72 6.46 4.01
N ASN A 75 2.13 5.95 5.18
CA ASN A 75 2.10 6.68 6.43
C ASN A 75 3.16 7.78 6.49
N HIS A 76 4.42 7.40 6.41
CA HIS A 76 5.55 8.32 6.56
C HIS A 76 5.60 9.39 5.47
N PRO A 77 5.44 9.06 4.17
CA PRO A 77 5.37 10.08 3.12
C PRO A 77 4.26 11.10 3.35
N SER A 78 3.08 10.64 3.82
CA SER A 78 1.94 11.52 4.11
C SER A 78 2.13 12.37 5.35
N TYR A 79 2.97 11.95 6.30
CA TYR A 79 3.33 12.78 7.45
C TYR A 79 4.27 13.92 7.08
N ILE A 80 5.14 13.72 6.11
CA ILE A 80 6.11 14.70 5.61
C ILE A 80 5.45 15.66 4.60
N GLU A 81 4.80 15.10 3.57
CA GLU A 81 4.12 15.82 2.50
C GLU A 81 2.71 15.26 2.33
N PRO A 82 1.73 15.72 3.12
CA PRO A 82 0.45 15.03 3.26
C PRO A 82 -0.34 14.94 1.97
N TYR A 83 -0.35 15.97 1.12
CA TYR A 83 -1.00 15.92 -0.17
C TYR A 83 -0.32 14.92 -1.11
N GLN A 84 0.98 15.05 -1.32
CA GLN A 84 1.74 14.23 -2.28
C GLN A 84 1.86 12.78 -1.81
N GLY A 85 2.10 12.57 -0.51
CA GLY A 85 2.19 11.23 0.07
C GLY A 85 0.88 10.45 -0.06
N ALA A 86 -0.25 11.07 0.25
CA ALA A 86 -1.56 10.44 0.13
C ALA A 86 -1.99 10.25 -1.34
N ALA A 87 -1.71 11.21 -2.21
CA ALA A 87 -1.96 11.07 -3.64
C ALA A 87 -1.15 9.90 -4.24
N THR A 88 0.12 9.77 -3.86
CA THR A 88 0.97 8.64 -4.26
C THR A 88 0.43 7.30 -3.74
N GLY A 89 -0.11 7.28 -2.51
CA GLY A 89 -0.74 6.10 -1.95
C GLY A 89 -1.90 5.60 -2.79
N VAL A 90 -2.83 6.49 -3.12
CA VAL A 90 -3.98 6.16 -3.99
C VAL A 90 -3.51 5.77 -5.40
N GLY A 91 -2.57 6.51 -5.99
CA GLY A 91 -2.06 6.25 -7.32
C GLY A 91 -1.34 4.90 -7.42
N GLY A 92 -0.54 4.55 -6.41
CA GLY A 92 0.21 3.29 -6.35
C GLY A 92 -0.71 2.08 -6.38
N ILE A 93 -1.73 2.04 -5.51
CA ILE A 93 -2.66 0.91 -5.46
C ILE A 93 -3.57 0.81 -6.68
N MET A 94 -3.95 1.94 -7.28
CA MET A 94 -4.68 1.92 -8.55
C MET A 94 -3.85 1.29 -9.68
N ARG A 95 -2.55 1.61 -9.73
CA ARG A 95 -1.64 1.01 -10.72
C ARG A 95 -1.56 -0.50 -10.55
N ASP A 96 -1.47 -0.99 -9.34
CA ASP A 96 -1.43 -2.44 -9.07
C ASP A 96 -2.70 -3.13 -9.56
N VAL A 97 -3.85 -2.52 -9.37
CA VAL A 97 -5.13 -3.03 -9.91
C VAL A 97 -5.15 -3.00 -11.44
N PHE A 98 -4.70 -1.90 -12.06
CA PHE A 98 -4.61 -1.80 -13.52
C PHE A 98 -3.66 -2.84 -14.13
N THR A 99 -2.51 -3.10 -13.50
CA THR A 99 -1.52 -4.05 -14.01
C THR A 99 -2.03 -5.47 -14.02
N MET A 100 -3.02 -5.78 -13.20
CA MET A 100 -3.71 -7.08 -13.18
C MET A 100 -4.86 -7.17 -14.20
N GLY A 101 -5.03 -6.16 -15.06
CA GLY A 101 -6.06 -6.16 -16.10
C GLY A 101 -7.44 -5.67 -15.64
N ALA A 102 -7.56 -5.16 -14.42
CA ALA A 102 -8.83 -4.67 -13.89
C ALA A 102 -9.00 -3.17 -14.03
N ARG A 103 -10.23 -2.71 -14.25
CA ARG A 103 -10.60 -1.31 -14.15
C ARG A 103 -10.89 -0.97 -12.68
N PRO A 104 -10.14 -0.04 -12.05
CA PRO A 104 -10.51 0.50 -10.75
C PRO A 104 -11.90 1.10 -10.75
N VAL A 105 -12.71 0.77 -9.77
CA VAL A 105 -14.10 1.25 -9.64
C VAL A 105 -14.38 1.94 -8.31
N ALA A 106 -13.58 1.65 -7.29
CA ALA A 106 -13.78 2.19 -5.94
C ALA A 106 -12.46 2.33 -5.18
N ASN A 107 -12.33 3.42 -4.44
CA ASN A 107 -11.31 3.61 -3.43
C ASN A 107 -11.94 3.58 -2.04
N LEU A 108 -11.19 3.07 -1.08
CA LEU A 108 -11.51 3.06 0.34
C LEU A 108 -10.24 3.43 1.12
N ASN A 109 -10.39 4.05 2.29
CA ASN A 109 -9.22 4.45 3.06
C ASN A 109 -9.45 4.20 4.54
N ALA A 110 -8.41 3.77 5.25
CA ALA A 110 -8.40 3.70 6.70
C ALA A 110 -7.35 4.69 7.21
N LEU A 111 -7.82 5.78 7.81
CA LEU A 111 -6.99 6.91 8.21
C LEU A 111 -6.93 7.03 9.74
N ARG A 112 -5.73 7.29 10.25
CA ARG A 112 -5.49 7.54 11.67
C ARG A 112 -4.69 8.82 11.82
N PHE A 113 -5.23 9.76 12.57
CA PHE A 113 -4.60 11.05 12.84
C PHE A 113 -4.37 11.25 14.34
N GLY A 114 -3.48 12.18 14.67
CA GLY A 114 -3.23 12.61 16.03
C GLY A 114 -4.46 13.26 16.68
N ASP A 115 -4.30 13.66 17.94
CA ASP A 115 -5.33 14.40 18.67
C ASP A 115 -5.79 15.62 17.86
N PRO A 116 -7.10 15.92 17.76
CA PRO A 116 -7.61 17.09 17.04
C PRO A 116 -7.02 18.43 17.50
N SER A 117 -6.62 18.54 18.78
CA SER A 117 -5.99 19.74 19.33
C SER A 117 -4.49 19.84 19.02
N HIS A 118 -3.85 18.78 18.53
CA HIS A 118 -2.44 18.79 18.19
C HIS A 118 -2.16 19.72 16.98
N PRO A 119 -1.14 20.60 17.06
CA PRO A 119 -0.92 21.66 16.05
C PRO A 119 -0.83 21.20 14.60
N LYS A 120 -0.31 19.99 14.36
CA LYS A 120 -0.16 19.45 13.00
C LYS A 120 -1.41 18.75 12.47
N THR A 121 -2.34 18.31 13.31
CA THR A 121 -3.44 17.41 12.89
C THR A 121 -4.30 18.04 11.80
N ARG A 122 -4.68 19.31 11.95
CA ARG A 122 -5.50 20.01 10.93
C ARG A 122 -4.80 20.05 9.55
N HIS A 123 -3.51 20.34 9.54
CA HIS A 123 -2.71 20.38 8.30
C HIS A 123 -2.63 19.00 7.66
N LEU A 124 -2.34 17.96 8.45
CA LEU A 124 -2.23 16.58 7.98
C LEU A 124 -3.57 16.08 7.42
N VAL A 125 -4.68 16.28 8.13
CA VAL A 125 -6.01 15.88 7.65
C VAL A 125 -6.35 16.57 6.33
N SER A 126 -6.18 17.90 6.28
CA SER A 126 -6.49 18.68 5.06
C SER A 126 -5.67 18.20 3.86
N GLY A 127 -4.36 18.02 4.03
CA GLY A 127 -3.48 17.59 2.95
C GLY A 127 -3.77 16.16 2.50
N VAL A 128 -3.92 15.22 3.43
CA VAL A 128 -4.23 13.81 3.12
C VAL A 128 -5.55 13.68 2.37
N VAL A 129 -6.62 14.30 2.89
CA VAL A 129 -7.95 14.24 2.25
C VAL A 129 -7.93 14.87 0.86
N SER A 130 -7.25 16.02 0.71
CA SER A 130 -7.10 16.68 -0.59
C SER A 130 -6.28 15.84 -1.58
N GLY A 131 -5.22 15.18 -1.11
CA GLY A 131 -4.38 14.30 -1.95
C GLY A 131 -5.15 13.08 -2.44
N ILE A 132 -5.88 12.41 -1.56
CA ILE A 132 -6.74 11.26 -1.90
C ILE A 132 -7.81 11.69 -2.92
N GLY A 133 -8.54 12.75 -2.60
CA GLY A 133 -9.61 13.25 -3.47
C GLY A 133 -9.11 13.76 -4.81
N GLY A 134 -7.98 14.49 -4.81
CA GLY A 134 -7.37 15.02 -6.02
C GLY A 134 -6.97 13.93 -7.00
N TYR A 135 -6.28 12.89 -6.54
CA TYR A 135 -5.88 11.79 -7.41
C TYR A 135 -7.09 10.98 -7.90
N GLY A 136 -7.99 10.60 -6.99
CA GLY A 136 -9.20 9.86 -7.37
C GLY A 136 -10.07 10.61 -8.39
N ASN A 137 -10.21 11.92 -8.20
CA ASN A 137 -10.96 12.79 -9.12
C ASN A 137 -10.32 12.86 -10.52
N CYS A 138 -8.99 12.97 -10.62
CA CYS A 138 -8.29 12.99 -11.90
C CYS A 138 -8.49 11.70 -12.71
N VAL A 139 -8.56 10.56 -12.05
CA VAL A 139 -8.75 9.24 -12.68
C VAL A 139 -10.23 8.89 -12.84
N GLY A 140 -11.13 9.59 -12.13
CA GLY A 140 -12.56 9.33 -12.13
C GLY A 140 -12.96 8.11 -11.29
N VAL A 141 -12.20 7.80 -10.22
CA VAL A 141 -12.49 6.70 -9.30
C VAL A 141 -12.92 7.27 -7.96
N PRO A 142 -14.18 7.06 -7.52
CA PRO A 142 -14.68 7.64 -6.28
C PRO A 142 -14.12 6.93 -5.04
N THR A 143 -13.97 7.67 -3.94
CA THR A 143 -13.84 7.09 -2.60
C THR A 143 -15.24 6.81 -2.06
N VAL A 144 -15.54 5.54 -1.85
CA VAL A 144 -16.91 5.08 -1.51
C VAL A 144 -17.05 4.63 -0.06
N GLY A 145 -15.94 4.51 0.67
CA GLY A 145 -15.98 4.06 2.05
C GLY A 145 -14.63 4.20 2.75
N GLY A 146 -14.59 3.72 3.97
CA GLY A 146 -13.41 3.75 4.82
C GLY A 146 -13.73 4.23 6.23
N GLU A 147 -12.70 4.62 6.96
CA GLU A 147 -12.83 5.12 8.32
C GLU A 147 -11.76 6.17 8.64
N VAL A 148 -12.09 7.06 9.54
CA VAL A 148 -11.18 8.07 10.08
C VAL A 148 -11.25 8.04 11.61
N ASN A 149 -10.10 7.90 12.26
CA ASN A 149 -10.01 7.90 13.72
C ASN A 149 -8.91 8.86 14.20
N PHE A 150 -9.11 9.40 15.38
CA PHE A 150 -8.19 10.32 16.04
C PHE A 150 -7.73 9.75 17.38
N ASN A 151 -6.41 9.75 17.60
CA ASN A 151 -5.83 9.34 18.88
C ASN A 151 -4.46 9.99 19.07
N ALA A 152 -4.15 10.45 20.26
CA ALA A 152 -2.87 11.09 20.59
C ALA A 152 -1.65 10.22 20.26
N GLY A 153 -1.79 8.90 20.23
CA GLY A 153 -0.72 7.98 19.80
C GLY A 153 -0.22 8.20 18.38
N TYR A 154 -1.01 8.89 17.54
CA TYR A 154 -0.63 9.21 16.16
C TYR A 154 -0.10 10.64 15.97
N ASN A 155 0.15 11.41 17.05
CA ASN A 155 0.70 12.77 16.96
C ASN A 155 2.07 12.82 16.26
N GLY A 156 2.90 11.80 16.45
CA GLY A 156 4.24 11.70 15.87
C GLY A 156 4.30 11.08 14.48
N ASN A 157 3.27 10.38 14.08
CA ASN A 157 3.11 9.78 12.75
C ASN A 157 1.66 9.36 12.53
N ILE A 158 1.15 9.58 11.33
CA ILE A 158 -0.22 9.21 10.95
C ILE A 158 -0.25 7.88 10.23
N LEU A 159 -1.43 7.26 10.15
CA LEU A 159 -1.64 6.10 9.27
C LEU A 159 -2.54 6.50 8.11
N VAL A 160 -2.04 6.27 6.91
CA VAL A 160 -2.76 6.46 5.66
C VAL A 160 -2.74 5.13 4.92
N ASN A 161 -3.80 4.36 5.07
CA ASN A 161 -3.95 3.09 4.38
C ASN A 161 -4.97 3.29 3.26
N ALA A 162 -4.50 3.19 2.03
CA ALA A 162 -5.32 3.32 0.85
C ALA A 162 -5.65 1.93 0.29
N MET A 163 -6.89 1.74 -0.13
CA MET A 163 -7.37 0.52 -0.79
C MET A 163 -8.05 0.89 -2.10
N CYS A 164 -7.80 0.11 -3.14
CA CYS A 164 -8.49 0.20 -4.42
C CYS A 164 -9.09 -1.16 -4.78
N VAL A 165 -10.29 -1.13 -5.32
CA VAL A 165 -10.98 -2.30 -5.87
C VAL A 165 -11.25 -2.07 -7.34
N GLY A 166 -10.97 -3.08 -8.15
CA GLY A 166 -11.31 -3.13 -9.56
C GLY A 166 -12.07 -4.39 -9.92
N LEU A 167 -12.67 -4.40 -11.08
CA LEU A 167 -13.40 -5.54 -11.63
C LEU A 167 -12.76 -6.00 -12.94
N ALA A 168 -12.71 -7.32 -13.12
CA ALA A 168 -12.26 -7.95 -14.38
C ALA A 168 -13.03 -9.25 -14.61
N LYS A 169 -12.95 -9.79 -15.82
CA LYS A 169 -13.35 -11.17 -16.09
C LYS A 169 -12.24 -12.11 -15.64
N THR A 170 -12.60 -13.28 -15.11
CA THR A 170 -11.65 -14.26 -14.58
C THR A 170 -10.65 -14.76 -15.64
N ASP A 171 -11.03 -14.75 -16.92
CA ASP A 171 -10.18 -15.12 -18.07
C ASP A 171 -9.35 -13.96 -18.65
N LYS A 172 -9.46 -12.75 -18.06
CA LYS A 172 -8.76 -11.53 -18.50
C LYS A 172 -7.77 -10.97 -17.49
N ILE A 173 -7.41 -11.75 -16.50
CA ILE A 173 -6.44 -11.36 -15.48
C ILE A 173 -5.03 -11.42 -16.06
N PHE A 174 -4.23 -10.38 -15.83
CA PHE A 174 -2.83 -10.33 -16.22
C PHE A 174 -1.93 -10.67 -15.02
N TYR A 175 -0.88 -11.44 -15.30
CA TYR A 175 0.14 -11.83 -14.32
C TYR A 175 1.51 -11.31 -14.73
N SER A 176 2.39 -11.07 -13.75
CA SER A 176 3.74 -10.55 -13.94
C SER A 176 4.71 -11.59 -14.52
N ALA A 177 4.28 -12.36 -15.49
CA ALA A 177 5.09 -13.40 -16.15
C ALA A 177 5.63 -12.88 -17.49
N ALA A 178 6.96 -12.95 -17.68
CA ALA A 178 7.57 -12.75 -18.99
C ALA A 178 7.16 -13.88 -19.94
N LYS A 179 6.73 -13.52 -21.14
CA LYS A 179 6.38 -14.46 -22.21
C LYS A 179 7.42 -14.41 -23.31
#